data_807ceab762ea4c0f797a40f36529194d
#
_entry.id   807ceab762ea4c0f797a40f36529194d
#
_cell.length_a   1.000
_cell.length_b   1.000
_cell.length_c   1.000
_cell.angle_alpha   90.00
_cell.angle_beta   90.00
_cell.angle_gamma   90.00
#
_symmetry.space_group_name_H-M   'P 1'
#
loop_
_entity.id
_entity.type
_entity.pdbx_description
1 polymer ?
#
loop_
_entity_poly.entity_id
_entity_poly.type
_entity_poly.pdbx_seq_one_letter_code
_entity_poly.pdbx_strand_id
1 'polypeptide(L)'
;MDIGAANWNEDDNANTTAAPDGAPEGMAPSGVNNVLRAHQGALKRFYNWAIPKVTGGSGTAYTLSYAVAPGSLVDGMTHLVQFHTVSGTGATLNVNNLGATPLHYHAAGAWRIVGNRTGGHGLLDGDGHQPSLSLLR
;
A
#
# COMPACT_ATOMS: atom_id res chain seq x y z
N MET A 1 6.97 -13.21 2.60
CA MET A 1 6.31 -12.99 3.91
C MET A 1 6.01 -11.52 4.09
N ASP A 2 4.80 -11.17 4.43
CA ASP A 2 4.32 -9.81 4.73
C ASP A 2 3.39 -9.85 5.94
N ILE A 3 3.26 -8.74 6.66
CA ILE A 3 2.46 -8.66 7.90
C ILE A 3 1.00 -9.09 7.69
N GLY A 4 0.43 -8.83 6.52
CA GLY A 4 -0.93 -9.23 6.16
C GLY A 4 -1.04 -10.63 5.53
N ALA A 5 0.00 -11.46 5.59
CA ALA A 5 -0.04 -12.80 5.02
C ALA A 5 -1.02 -13.69 5.80
N ALA A 6 -1.82 -14.47 5.07
CA ALA A 6 -2.85 -15.33 5.66
C ALA A 6 -2.30 -16.45 6.57
N ASN A 7 -1.00 -16.75 6.48
CA ASN A 7 -0.30 -17.73 7.31
C ASN A 7 0.28 -17.14 8.61
N TRP A 8 0.10 -15.82 8.82
CA TRP A 8 0.37 -15.21 10.11
C TRP A 8 -0.92 -15.10 10.92
N ASN A 9 -0.86 -15.50 12.18
CA ASN A 9 -2.00 -15.54 13.08
C ASN A 9 -1.80 -14.56 14.24
N GLU A 10 -2.89 -13.98 14.75
CA GLU A 10 -2.89 -13.14 15.95
C GLU A 10 -2.62 -13.95 17.21
N ASP A 11 -2.95 -15.27 17.23
CA ASP A 11 -2.56 -16.19 18.28
C ASP A 11 -1.10 -16.63 18.05
N ASP A 12 -0.23 -16.28 19.00
CA ASP A 12 1.19 -16.61 18.96
C ASP A 12 1.43 -18.11 18.73
N ASN A 13 0.64 -18.97 19.42
CA ASN A 13 0.78 -20.42 19.38
C ASN A 13 0.35 -21.04 18.04
N ALA A 14 -0.36 -20.29 17.20
CA ALA A 14 -0.78 -20.74 15.87
C ALA A 14 0.27 -20.48 14.78
N ASN A 15 1.35 -19.73 15.07
CA ASN A 15 2.41 -19.40 14.11
C ASN A 15 3.51 -20.50 14.07
N THR A 16 3.08 -21.75 13.93
CA THR A 16 3.94 -22.93 13.99
C THR A 16 4.38 -23.46 12.62
N THR A 17 4.10 -22.75 11.55
CA THR A 17 4.56 -23.13 10.20
C THR A 17 6.09 -23.15 10.11
N ALA A 18 6.63 -23.86 9.11
CA ALA A 18 8.07 -23.92 8.90
C ALA A 18 8.68 -22.54 8.60
N ALA A 19 9.94 -22.33 8.99
CA ALA A 19 10.68 -21.12 8.64
C ALA A 19 10.70 -20.89 7.10
N PRO A 20 10.63 -19.65 6.62
CA PRO A 20 10.70 -18.38 7.35
C PRO A 20 9.34 -17.83 7.83
N ASP A 21 8.24 -18.51 7.55
CA ASP A 21 6.88 -17.99 7.76
C ASP A 21 6.34 -18.26 9.16
N GLY A 22 6.97 -19.13 9.92
CA GLY A 22 6.62 -19.45 11.30
C GLY A 22 7.81 -19.96 12.10
N ALA A 23 7.57 -20.31 13.35
CA ALA A 23 8.59 -20.74 14.33
C ALA A 23 8.11 -21.97 15.11
N PRO A 24 8.16 -23.18 14.49
CA PRO A 24 7.76 -24.41 15.17
C PRO A 24 8.69 -24.75 16.34
N GLU A 25 8.14 -25.41 17.34
CA GLU A 25 8.94 -25.95 18.44
C GLU A 25 10.06 -26.88 17.93
N GLY A 26 11.21 -26.83 18.59
CA GLY A 26 12.37 -27.65 18.20
C GLY A 26 13.06 -27.22 16.92
N MET A 27 12.80 -26.02 16.43
CA MET A 27 13.44 -25.45 15.23
C MET A 27 14.96 -25.43 15.38
N ALA A 28 15.66 -25.81 14.29
CA ALA A 28 17.13 -25.70 14.26
C ALA A 28 17.57 -24.23 14.41
N PRO A 29 18.70 -23.93 15.07
CA PRO A 29 19.19 -22.56 15.23
C PRO A 29 19.32 -21.75 13.93
N SER A 30 19.65 -22.40 12.83
CA SER A 30 19.68 -21.76 11.50
C SER A 30 18.30 -21.28 11.02
N GLY A 31 17.23 -21.95 11.44
CA GLY A 31 15.85 -21.53 11.16
C GLY A 31 15.47 -20.23 11.89
N VAL A 32 15.94 -20.05 13.12
CA VAL A 32 15.71 -18.83 13.89
C VAL A 32 16.21 -17.58 13.17
N ASN A 33 17.42 -17.63 12.62
CA ASN A 33 17.96 -16.53 11.82
C ASN A 33 17.08 -16.17 10.61
N ASN A 34 16.51 -17.18 9.95
CA ASN A 34 15.62 -16.97 8.80
C ASN A 34 14.32 -16.31 9.21
N VAL A 35 13.71 -16.75 10.32
CA VAL A 35 12.50 -16.13 10.88
C VAL A 35 12.77 -14.68 11.26
N LEU A 36 13.83 -14.39 11.99
CA LEU A 36 14.17 -13.03 12.40
C LEU A 36 14.37 -12.10 11.20
N ARG A 37 15.12 -12.53 10.17
CA ARG A 37 15.31 -11.72 8.96
C ARG A 37 14.01 -11.50 8.20
N ALA A 38 13.15 -12.52 8.14
CA ALA A 38 11.85 -12.40 7.48
C ALA A 38 10.94 -11.42 8.22
N HIS A 39 10.89 -11.47 9.56
CA HIS A 39 10.16 -10.49 10.38
C HIS A 39 10.70 -9.07 10.20
N GLN A 40 12.02 -8.89 10.27
CA GLN A 40 12.64 -7.57 10.02
C GLN A 40 12.29 -7.03 8.63
N GLY A 41 12.33 -7.90 7.61
CA GLY A 41 11.96 -7.55 6.25
C GLY A 41 10.48 -7.17 6.13
N ALA A 42 9.58 -7.93 6.76
CA ALA A 42 8.14 -7.65 6.77
C ALA A 42 7.81 -6.31 7.45
N LEU A 43 8.40 -6.07 8.62
CA LEU A 43 8.24 -4.80 9.35
C LEU A 43 8.78 -3.62 8.54
N LYS A 44 9.93 -3.78 7.87
CA LYS A 44 10.49 -2.71 7.04
C LYS A 44 9.63 -2.42 5.81
N ARG A 45 9.05 -3.44 5.18
CA ARG A 45 8.10 -3.25 4.07
C ARG A 45 6.84 -2.53 4.54
N PHE A 46 6.25 -2.96 5.64
CA PHE A 46 5.10 -2.30 6.25
C PHE A 46 5.37 -0.82 6.55
N TYR A 47 6.51 -0.51 7.18
CA TYR A 47 6.94 0.86 7.42
C TYR A 47 7.04 1.66 6.11
N ASN A 48 7.67 1.10 5.07
CA ASN A 48 7.83 1.78 3.79
C ASN A 48 6.49 2.02 3.06
N TRP A 49 5.48 1.18 3.28
CA TRP A 49 4.13 1.39 2.75
C TRP A 49 3.33 2.42 3.55
N ALA A 50 3.63 2.56 4.84
CA ALA A 50 2.94 3.48 5.75
C ALA A 50 3.49 4.91 5.72
N ILE A 51 4.63 5.18 5.08
CA ILE A 51 5.18 6.53 4.91
C ILE A 51 4.78 7.13 3.56
N PRO A 52 4.57 8.46 3.47
CA PRO A 52 4.25 9.12 2.22
C PRO A 52 5.33 8.88 1.16
N LYS A 53 4.92 8.47 -0.04
CA LYS A 53 5.81 8.26 -1.17
C LYS A 53 5.37 9.08 -2.37
N VAL A 54 6.32 9.73 -3.02
CA VAL A 54 6.07 10.55 -4.20
C VAL A 54 5.71 9.65 -5.38
N THR A 55 4.61 9.97 -6.06
CA THR A 55 4.19 9.28 -7.29
C THR A 55 5.09 9.64 -8.46
N GLY A 56 5.12 8.79 -9.48
CA GLY A 56 5.66 9.06 -10.80
C GLY A 56 4.57 8.99 -11.87
N GLY A 57 4.97 8.94 -13.15
CA GLY A 57 4.04 8.83 -14.29
C GLY A 57 3.51 10.18 -14.75
N SER A 58 2.23 10.25 -15.08
CA SER A 58 1.54 11.47 -15.54
C SER A 58 0.33 11.79 -14.66
N GLY A 59 -0.29 12.96 -14.84
CA GLY A 59 -1.47 13.36 -14.09
C GLY A 59 -2.72 12.50 -14.33
N THR A 60 -2.74 11.64 -15.34
CA THR A 60 -3.83 10.68 -15.59
C THR A 60 -3.45 9.23 -15.31
N ALA A 61 -2.14 8.94 -15.24
CA ALA A 61 -1.61 7.60 -15.02
C ALA A 61 -0.44 7.66 -14.04
N TYR A 62 -0.77 7.76 -12.76
CA TYR A 62 0.23 7.76 -11.70
C TYR A 62 0.83 6.39 -11.49
N THR A 63 2.10 6.35 -11.11
CA THR A 63 2.81 5.14 -10.71
C THR A 63 3.34 5.28 -9.30
N LEU A 64 3.39 4.18 -8.57
CA LEU A 64 4.01 4.09 -7.25
C LEU A 64 4.90 2.84 -7.23
N SER A 65 6.16 3.00 -6.87
CA SER A 65 7.11 1.89 -6.90
C SER A 65 7.79 1.72 -5.55
N TYR A 66 7.67 0.53 -4.98
CA TYR A 66 8.40 0.09 -3.80
C TYR A 66 9.53 -0.84 -4.22
N ALA A 67 10.64 -0.85 -3.48
CA ALA A 67 11.78 -1.73 -3.76
C ALA A 67 11.40 -3.21 -3.70
N VAL A 68 10.49 -3.55 -2.78
CA VAL A 68 9.82 -4.85 -2.74
C VAL A 68 8.34 -4.60 -2.93
N ALA A 69 7.80 -5.10 -4.03
CA ALA A 69 6.38 -4.97 -4.35
C ALA A 69 5.52 -5.73 -3.34
N PRO A 70 4.30 -5.25 -3.02
CA PRO A 70 3.29 -6.12 -2.42
C PRO A 70 2.98 -7.29 -3.35
N GLY A 71 2.65 -8.45 -2.81
CA GLY A 71 2.34 -9.63 -3.63
C GLY A 71 1.08 -9.45 -4.48
N SER A 72 0.12 -8.69 -3.97
CA SER A 72 -1.12 -8.30 -4.65
C SER A 72 -1.70 -7.05 -3.99
N LEU A 73 -2.62 -6.37 -4.66
CA LEU A 73 -3.46 -5.35 -4.06
C LEU A 73 -4.73 -6.03 -3.55
N VAL A 74 -5.03 -5.85 -2.27
CA VAL A 74 -6.22 -6.41 -1.61
C VAL A 74 -7.09 -5.28 -1.05
N ASP A 75 -8.39 -5.58 -0.88
CA ASP A 75 -9.31 -4.62 -0.29
C ASP A 75 -8.86 -4.21 1.12
N GLY A 76 -8.97 -2.92 1.42
CA GLY A 76 -8.51 -2.34 2.68
C GLY A 76 -7.02 -2.02 2.73
N MET A 77 -6.21 -2.38 1.73
CA MET A 77 -4.81 -1.98 1.66
C MET A 77 -4.70 -0.47 1.47
N THR A 78 -3.88 0.18 2.29
CA THR A 78 -3.70 1.63 2.28
C THR A 78 -2.27 1.99 1.87
N HIS A 79 -2.14 2.97 0.99
CA HIS A 79 -0.87 3.57 0.61
C HIS A 79 -0.92 5.08 0.86
N LEU A 80 0.07 5.61 1.57
CA LEU A 80 0.25 7.05 1.68
C LEU A 80 1.05 7.56 0.49
N VAL A 81 0.47 8.50 -0.26
CA VAL A 81 1.09 9.02 -1.49
C VAL A 81 1.14 10.53 -1.48
N GLN A 82 2.22 11.07 -2.06
CA GLN A 82 2.35 12.47 -2.42
C GLN A 82 2.33 12.58 -3.93
N PHE A 83 1.33 13.25 -4.49
CA PHE A 83 1.23 13.43 -5.93
C PHE A 83 2.26 14.45 -6.41
N HIS A 84 3.03 14.08 -7.43
CA HIS A 84 4.07 14.94 -8.00
C HIS A 84 3.53 15.97 -9.00
N THR A 85 2.31 15.78 -9.48
CA THR A 85 1.65 16.67 -10.46
C THR A 85 0.14 16.67 -10.27
N VAL A 86 -0.53 17.66 -10.82
CA VAL A 86 -2.00 17.81 -10.76
C VAL A 86 -2.68 16.67 -11.51
N SER A 87 -3.78 16.15 -10.97
CA SER A 87 -4.55 15.06 -11.59
C SER A 87 -5.36 15.55 -12.79
N GLY A 88 -5.35 14.75 -13.86
CA GLY A 88 -6.30 14.87 -14.96
C GLY A 88 -7.58 14.09 -14.72
N THR A 89 -8.53 14.16 -15.67
CA THR A 89 -9.79 13.41 -15.59
C THR A 89 -9.54 11.91 -15.72
N GLY A 90 -10.18 11.12 -14.84
CA GLY A 90 -10.07 9.67 -14.87
C GLY A 90 -8.72 9.14 -14.42
N ALA A 91 -8.04 9.87 -13.52
CA ALA A 91 -6.72 9.49 -13.04
C ALA A 91 -6.73 8.10 -12.40
N THR A 92 -5.66 7.36 -12.64
CA THR A 92 -5.42 6.02 -12.10
C THR A 92 -4.11 5.99 -11.32
N LEU A 93 -3.97 5.03 -10.40
CA LEU A 93 -2.71 4.71 -9.73
C LEU A 93 -2.34 3.24 -10.01
N ASN A 94 -1.12 3.02 -10.46
CA ASN A 94 -0.54 1.69 -10.64
C ASN A 94 0.60 1.48 -9.66
N VAL A 95 0.43 0.56 -8.72
CA VAL A 95 1.43 0.22 -7.71
C VAL A 95 2.26 -0.97 -8.22
N ASN A 96 3.56 -0.77 -8.41
CA ASN A 96 4.52 -1.82 -8.85
C ASN A 96 4.03 -2.66 -10.05
N ASN A 97 3.31 -2.06 -10.99
CA ASN A 97 2.73 -2.75 -12.16
C ASN A 97 1.70 -3.86 -11.82
N LEU A 98 1.07 -3.81 -10.66
CA LEU A 98 0.02 -4.74 -10.25
C LEU A 98 -1.36 -4.45 -10.86
N GLY A 99 -1.44 -3.46 -11.74
CA GLY A 99 -2.65 -3.01 -12.39
C GLY A 99 -3.01 -1.57 -12.02
N ALA A 100 -3.52 -0.83 -13.00
CA ALA A 100 -3.99 0.53 -12.80
C ALA A 100 -5.37 0.53 -12.14
N THR A 101 -5.50 1.18 -10.99
CA THR A 101 -6.75 1.30 -10.24
C THR A 101 -7.24 2.74 -10.33
N PRO A 102 -8.52 2.99 -10.67
CA PRO A 102 -9.08 4.33 -10.70
C PRO A 102 -8.98 5.02 -9.34
N LEU A 103 -8.62 6.29 -9.33
CA LEU A 103 -8.59 7.10 -8.12
C LEU A 103 -9.97 7.70 -7.87
N HIS A 104 -10.47 7.52 -6.66
CA HIS A 104 -11.71 8.10 -6.19
C HIS A 104 -11.45 8.97 -4.96
N TYR A 105 -12.28 9.97 -4.75
CA TYR A 105 -12.33 10.75 -3.52
C TYR A 105 -13.76 10.77 -2.98
N HIS A 106 -13.91 10.88 -1.68
CA HIS A 106 -15.22 10.98 -1.05
C HIS A 106 -15.62 12.45 -0.93
N ALA A 107 -16.77 12.80 -1.52
CA ALA A 107 -17.33 14.14 -1.39
C ALA A 107 -18.86 14.09 -1.36
N ALA A 108 -19.46 14.89 -0.48
CA ALA A 108 -20.90 15.01 -0.34
C ALA A 108 -21.64 13.66 -0.19
N GLY A 109 -21.06 12.74 0.61
CA GLY A 109 -21.64 11.43 0.90
C GLY A 109 -21.50 10.39 -0.22
N ALA A 110 -20.74 10.67 -1.26
CA ALA A 110 -20.52 9.75 -2.39
C ALA A 110 -19.06 9.66 -2.82
N TRP A 111 -18.66 8.47 -3.32
CA TRP A 111 -17.37 8.27 -3.98
C TRP A 111 -17.42 8.84 -5.40
N ARG A 112 -16.42 9.65 -5.75
CA ARG A 112 -16.31 10.31 -7.04
C ARG A 112 -14.96 9.99 -7.67
N ILE A 113 -14.96 9.77 -9.00
CA ILE A 113 -13.71 9.61 -9.76
C ILE A 113 -12.95 10.93 -9.73
N VAL A 114 -11.63 10.85 -9.52
CA VAL A 114 -10.75 12.01 -9.58
C VAL A 114 -10.78 12.58 -11.00
N GLY A 115 -11.27 13.81 -11.12
CA GLY A 115 -11.41 14.52 -12.39
C GLY A 115 -10.55 15.77 -12.43
N ASN A 116 -10.44 16.37 -13.64
CA ASN A 116 -9.81 17.67 -13.78
C ASN A 116 -10.67 18.73 -13.05
N ARG A 117 -10.17 19.25 -11.96
CA ARG A 117 -10.75 20.45 -11.34
C ARG A 117 -10.21 21.68 -12.07
N THR A 118 -11.03 22.28 -12.90
CA THR A 118 -10.86 23.65 -13.38
C THR A 118 -10.93 24.58 -12.18
N GLY A 119 -9.78 24.92 -11.59
CA GLY A 119 -9.73 25.76 -10.39
C GLY A 119 -8.49 25.57 -9.51
N GLY A 120 -7.38 25.15 -10.09
CA GLY A 120 -6.04 25.46 -9.57
C GLY A 120 -5.48 24.67 -8.39
N HIS A 121 -6.20 23.73 -7.80
CA HIS A 121 -5.65 22.89 -6.72
C HIS A 121 -6.05 21.42 -6.94
N GLY A 122 -5.12 20.62 -7.49
CA GLY A 122 -5.29 19.17 -7.57
C GLY A 122 -5.41 18.57 -6.18
N LEU A 123 -6.31 17.63 -5.98
CA LEU A 123 -6.48 16.77 -4.77
C LEU A 123 -6.35 17.43 -3.39
N LEU A 124 -6.48 18.76 -3.30
CA LEU A 124 -6.68 19.46 -2.05
C LEU A 124 -8.18 19.73 -1.90
N ASP A 125 -8.75 19.49 -0.72
CA ASP A 125 -10.08 19.99 -0.39
C ASP A 125 -10.09 21.53 -0.37
N GLY A 126 -11.26 22.14 -0.26
CA GLY A 126 -11.40 23.60 -0.25
C GLY A 126 -10.63 24.29 0.88
N ASP A 127 -10.12 23.56 1.84
CA ASP A 127 -9.36 24.02 3.00
C ASP A 127 -7.86 23.74 2.90
N GLY A 128 -7.37 23.24 1.75
CA GLY A 128 -5.95 23.03 1.50
C GLY A 128 -5.37 21.74 2.09
N HIS A 129 -6.20 20.84 2.59
CA HIS A 129 -5.78 19.53 3.10
C HIS A 129 -5.73 18.47 1.99
N GLN A 130 -4.73 17.60 2.05
CA GLN A 130 -4.68 16.41 1.19
C GLN A 130 -5.67 15.37 1.72
N PRO A 131 -6.69 14.98 0.95
CA PRO A 131 -7.56 13.87 1.37
C PRO A 131 -6.75 12.56 1.41
N SER A 132 -6.98 11.75 2.43
CA SER A 132 -6.50 10.37 2.43
C SER A 132 -7.19 9.61 1.28
N LEU A 133 -6.41 9.06 0.36
CA LEU A 133 -6.93 8.23 -0.72
C LEU A 133 -6.95 6.78 -0.28
N SER A 134 -8.14 6.19 -0.26
CA SER A 134 -8.31 4.74 -0.18
C SER A 134 -8.46 4.18 -1.59
N LEU A 135 -7.68 3.15 -1.91
CA LEU A 135 -7.88 2.35 -3.12
C LEU A 135 -9.04 1.40 -2.84
N LEU A 136 -10.22 1.70 -3.41
CA LEU A 136 -11.36 0.78 -3.44
C LEU A 136 -11.30 -0.02 -4.75
N ARG A 137 -11.34 -1.32 -4.64
CA ARG A 137 -11.59 -2.24 -5.75
C ARG A 137 -13.06 -2.55 -5.87
#